data_b3c9efbb1c11d5aa6e524ca70aef4eb8
#
_entry.id   b3c9efbb1c11d5aa6e524ca70aef4eb8
#
_cell.length_a   1.000
_cell.length_b   1.000
_cell.length_c   1.000
_cell.angle_alpha   90.00
_cell.angle_beta   90.00
_cell.angle_gamma   90.00
#
_symmetry.space_group_name_H-M   'P 1'
#
loop_
_entity.id
_entity.type
_entity.pdbx_description
1 polymer ?
#
loop_
_entity_poly.entity_id
_entity_poly.type
_entity_poly.pdbx_seq_one_letter_code
_entity_poly.pdbx_strand_id
1 'polypeptide(L)'
;MKILGIGNAIVDVICKVEENFINQNNLVKGSMKLIFDLNEFKTLLSSLKIEKTISGGSVANSIVGLSQLNNEVGFIGKISDDHLGEKYEIGLKSCLLYTSDAADDYIR
;
A
#
# COMPACT_ATOMS: atom_id res chain seq x y z
N MET A 1 -14.00 19.91 9.27
CA MET A 1 -12.82 20.40 8.51
C MET A 1 -12.64 19.54 7.28
N LYS A 2 -12.26 20.12 6.19
CA LYS A 2 -11.94 19.39 4.96
C LYS A 2 -10.42 19.32 4.78
N ILE A 3 -9.89 18.13 4.59
CA ILE A 3 -8.44 17.89 4.54
C ILE A 3 -8.12 17.09 3.28
N LEU A 4 -7.19 17.58 2.50
CA LEU A 4 -6.69 16.88 1.31
C LEU A 4 -5.25 16.47 1.53
N GLY A 5 -4.96 15.19 1.40
CA GLY A 5 -3.62 14.64 1.42
C GLY A 5 -3.12 14.31 0.03
N ILE A 6 -1.85 14.57 -0.21
CA ILE A 6 -1.17 14.21 -1.46
C ILE A 6 0.06 13.39 -1.10
N GLY A 7 0.18 12.20 -1.64
CA GLY A 7 1.30 11.32 -1.31
C GLY A 7 1.38 10.08 -2.16
N ASN A 8 2.32 9.23 -1.81
CA ASN A 8 2.56 7.98 -2.51
C ASN A 8 1.55 6.91 -2.08
N ALA A 9 1.02 6.21 -3.06
CA ALA A 9 0.20 5.04 -2.85
C ALA A 9 1.14 3.82 -2.70
N ILE A 10 1.18 3.22 -1.53
CA ILE A 10 2.06 2.11 -1.20
C ILE A 10 1.21 0.92 -0.78
N VAL A 11 1.52 -0.25 -1.36
CA VAL A 11 0.90 -1.51 -0.98
C VAL A 11 1.90 -2.33 -0.18
N ASP A 12 1.53 -2.72 1.03
CA ASP A 12 2.30 -3.63 1.85
C ASP A 12 1.80 -5.06 1.65
N VAL A 13 2.70 -5.92 1.19
CA VAL A 13 2.43 -7.34 1.01
C VAL A 13 3.13 -8.11 2.13
N ILE A 14 2.35 -8.75 2.99
CA ILE A 14 2.86 -9.44 4.18
C ILE A 14 2.81 -10.94 3.94
N CYS A 15 3.94 -11.59 4.16
CA CYS A 15 4.12 -13.02 3.96
C CYS A 15 4.85 -13.65 5.15
N LYS A 16 4.53 -14.90 5.44
CA LYS A 16 5.36 -15.74 6.31
C LYS A 16 6.27 -16.59 5.47
N VAL A 17 7.54 -16.64 5.84
CA VAL A 17 8.55 -17.42 5.11
C VAL A 17 9.41 -18.20 6.09
N GLU A 18 9.98 -19.31 5.59
CA GLU A 18 10.99 -20.05 6.31
C GLU A 18 12.34 -19.30 6.28
N GLU A 19 13.17 -19.53 7.25
CA GLU A 19 14.50 -18.88 7.32
C GLU A 19 15.36 -19.21 6.10
N ASN A 20 15.23 -20.42 5.56
CA ASN A 20 15.87 -20.82 4.30
C ASN A 20 15.53 -19.90 3.13
N PHE A 21 14.29 -19.43 3.04
CA PHE A 21 13.88 -18.50 1.99
C PHE A 21 14.67 -17.21 2.04
N ILE A 22 14.88 -16.67 3.23
CA ILE A 22 15.65 -15.44 3.45
C ILE A 22 17.10 -15.63 2.97
N ASN A 23 17.71 -16.75 3.32
CA ASN A 23 19.09 -17.04 2.95
C ASN A 23 19.24 -17.30 1.45
N GLN A 24 18.31 -18.04 0.84
CA GLN A 24 18.33 -18.36 -0.59
C GLN A 24 18.13 -17.15 -1.49
N ASN A 25 17.45 -16.12 -1.00
CA ASN A 25 17.18 -14.90 -1.76
C ASN A 25 18.11 -13.75 -1.40
N ASN A 26 19.20 -14.03 -0.67
CA ASN A 26 20.19 -13.03 -0.26
C ASN A 26 19.58 -11.86 0.50
N LEU A 27 18.61 -12.13 1.34
CA LEU A 27 17.98 -11.16 2.19
C LEU A 27 18.67 -11.14 3.55
N VAL A 28 18.73 -9.98 4.17
CA VAL A 28 19.29 -9.82 5.51
C VAL A 28 18.14 -9.52 6.47
N LYS A 29 17.99 -10.36 7.47
CA LYS A 29 16.95 -10.23 8.48
C LYS A 29 17.06 -8.89 9.21
N GLY A 30 15.94 -8.19 9.35
CA GLY A 30 15.89 -6.89 10.00
C GLY A 30 16.39 -5.73 9.14
N SER A 31 16.65 -5.95 7.86
CA SER A 31 17.08 -4.91 6.93
C SER A 31 16.12 -4.77 5.73
N MET A 32 16.33 -3.71 4.96
CA MET A 32 15.58 -3.45 3.74
C MET A 32 16.48 -3.67 2.53
N LYS A 33 15.93 -4.33 1.52
CA LYS A 33 16.58 -4.49 0.21
C LYS A 33 15.75 -3.77 -0.84
N LEU A 34 16.38 -2.89 -1.60
CA LEU A 34 15.74 -2.23 -2.74
C LEU A 34 15.85 -3.12 -3.98
N ILE A 35 14.75 -3.28 -4.68
CA ILE A 35 14.65 -4.06 -5.91
C ILE A 35 14.23 -3.12 -7.03
N PHE A 36 15.09 -2.95 -8.03
CA PHE A 36 14.84 -2.05 -9.16
C PHE A 36 14.44 -2.79 -10.43
N ASP A 37 14.75 -4.08 -10.53
CA ASP A 37 14.41 -4.91 -11.68
C ASP A 37 13.00 -5.48 -11.51
N LEU A 38 12.13 -5.16 -12.46
CA LEU A 38 10.75 -5.63 -12.45
C LEU A 38 10.65 -7.17 -12.53
N ASN A 39 11.54 -7.80 -13.28
CA ASN A 39 11.56 -9.27 -13.39
C ASN A 39 11.98 -9.93 -12.08
N GLU A 40 12.99 -9.37 -11.40
CA GLU A 40 13.39 -9.83 -10.07
C GLU A 40 12.25 -9.69 -9.08
N PHE A 41 11.57 -8.56 -9.08
CA PHE A 41 10.40 -8.32 -8.23
C PHE A 41 9.28 -9.33 -8.49
N LYS A 42 8.93 -9.55 -9.75
CA LYS A 42 7.87 -10.50 -10.13
C LYS A 42 8.23 -11.93 -9.74
N THR A 43 9.48 -12.33 -9.92
CA THR A 43 9.97 -13.65 -9.54
C THR A 43 9.89 -13.85 -8.05
N LEU A 44 10.35 -12.87 -7.28
CA LEU A 44 10.28 -12.92 -5.81
C LEU A 44 8.81 -13.00 -5.34
N LEU A 45 7.96 -12.14 -5.88
CA LEU A 45 6.56 -12.09 -5.49
C LEU A 45 5.82 -13.41 -5.81
N SER A 46 6.13 -14.04 -6.94
CA SER A 46 5.50 -15.31 -7.34
C SER A 46 5.92 -16.48 -6.45
N SER A 47 7.08 -16.39 -5.79
CA SER A 47 7.57 -17.42 -4.87
C SER A 47 7.03 -17.27 -3.44
N LEU A 48 6.31 -16.19 -3.16
CA LEU A 48 5.78 -15.89 -1.83
C LEU A 48 4.32 -16.33 -1.71
N LYS A 49 3.98 -16.90 -0.56
CA LYS A 49 2.59 -17.09 -0.18
C LYS A 49 2.13 -15.84 0.55
N ILE A 50 1.36 -15.03 -0.13
CA ILE A 50 0.87 -13.76 0.41
C ILE A 50 -0.18 -14.05 1.48
N GLU A 51 0.07 -13.59 2.69
CA GLU A 51 -0.86 -13.72 3.80
C GLU A 51 -1.84 -12.54 3.84
N LYS A 52 -1.33 -11.32 3.61
CA LYS A 52 -2.11 -10.11 3.71
C LYS A 52 -1.57 -9.02 2.80
N THR A 53 -2.47 -8.26 2.21
CA THR A 53 -2.17 -7.07 1.42
C THR A 53 -2.85 -5.86 2.05
N ILE A 54 -2.08 -4.83 2.37
CA ILE A 54 -2.58 -3.65 3.10
C ILE A 54 -2.23 -2.40 2.31
N SER A 55 -3.20 -1.50 2.17
CA SER A 55 -2.94 -0.16 1.66
C SER A 55 -2.19 0.66 2.71
N GLY A 56 -1.10 1.31 2.32
CA GLY A 56 -0.22 2.05 3.20
C GLY A 56 0.24 3.36 2.59
N GLY A 57 1.33 3.86 3.12
CA GLY A 57 1.88 5.17 2.82
C GLY A 57 1.60 6.15 3.95
N SER A 58 2.59 6.95 4.32
CA SER A 58 2.50 7.83 5.50
C SER A 58 1.39 8.86 5.40
N VAL A 59 1.23 9.50 4.25
CA VAL A 59 0.15 10.48 4.05
C VAL A 59 -1.21 9.79 4.06
N ALA A 60 -1.36 8.67 3.35
CA ALA A 60 -2.62 7.92 3.32
C ALA A 60 -3.02 7.44 4.72
N ASN A 61 -2.07 6.94 5.51
CA ASN A 61 -2.34 6.53 6.90
C ASN A 61 -2.79 7.69 7.77
N SER A 62 -2.22 8.88 7.58
CA SER A 62 -2.63 10.09 8.27
C SER A 62 -4.04 10.51 7.88
N ILE A 63 -4.38 10.40 6.60
CA ILE A 63 -5.72 10.70 6.10
C ILE A 63 -6.75 9.74 6.70
N VAL A 64 -6.43 8.46 6.81
CA VAL A 64 -7.31 7.48 7.48
C VAL A 64 -7.54 7.89 8.93
N GLY A 65 -6.49 8.25 9.67
CA GLY A 65 -6.61 8.69 11.05
C GLY A 65 -7.48 9.94 11.20
N LEU A 66 -7.30 10.91 10.32
CA LEU A 66 -8.09 12.15 10.33
C LEU A 66 -9.56 11.88 9.99
N SER A 67 -9.85 10.94 9.09
CA SER A 67 -11.21 10.50 8.80
C SER A 67 -11.87 9.91 10.05
N GLN A 68 -11.14 9.09 10.77
CA GLN A 68 -11.64 8.47 12.01
C GLN A 68 -11.88 9.48 13.14
N LEU A 69 -11.28 10.67 13.03
CA LEU A 69 -11.54 11.80 13.92
C LEU A 69 -12.65 12.72 13.39
N ASN A 70 -13.51 12.21 12.51
CA ASN A 70 -14.68 12.89 11.95
C ASN A 70 -14.35 14.08 11.04
N ASN A 71 -13.21 14.07 10.39
CA ASN A 71 -12.90 15.05 9.35
C ASN A 71 -13.32 14.52 7.98
N GLU A 72 -13.71 15.43 7.11
CA GLU A 72 -13.96 15.16 5.72
C GLU A 72 -12.62 15.14 4.98
N VAL A 73 -12.28 14.03 4.35
CA VAL A 73 -10.94 13.84 3.81
C VAL A 73 -10.96 13.49 2.33
N GLY A 74 -9.87 13.82 1.66
CA GLY A 74 -9.56 13.37 0.32
C GLY A 74 -8.09 12.97 0.22
N PHE A 75 -7.77 12.13 -0.73
CA PHE A 75 -6.41 11.68 -0.98
C PHE A 75 -6.13 11.67 -2.48
N ILE A 76 -5.01 12.25 -2.87
CA ILE A 76 -4.51 12.22 -4.24
C ILE A 76 -3.20 11.43 -4.25
N GLY A 77 -3.19 10.36 -5.00
CA GLY A 77 -2.01 9.54 -5.23
C GLY A 77 -2.08 8.91 -6.60
N LYS A 78 -0.97 8.37 -7.05
CA LYS A 78 -0.89 7.69 -8.35
C LYS A 78 -0.79 6.19 -8.13
N ILE A 79 -1.63 5.43 -8.80
CA ILE A 79 -1.61 3.98 -8.77
C ILE A 79 -1.50 3.42 -10.19
N SER A 80 -0.98 2.21 -10.32
CA SER A 80 -0.97 1.49 -11.58
C SER A 80 -2.36 0.90 -11.86
N ASP A 81 -2.69 0.78 -13.13
CA ASP A 81 -3.91 0.11 -13.56
C ASP A 81 -3.69 -1.40 -13.60
N ASP A 82 -3.48 -1.99 -12.42
CA ASP A 82 -3.19 -3.38 -12.21
C ASP A 82 -3.88 -3.90 -10.94
N HIS A 83 -3.64 -5.16 -10.63
CA HIS A 83 -4.25 -5.82 -9.47
C HIS A 83 -3.88 -5.18 -8.13
N LEU A 84 -2.61 -4.77 -7.96
CA LEU A 84 -2.17 -4.11 -6.73
C LEU A 84 -2.75 -2.70 -6.59
N GLY A 85 -2.84 -1.95 -7.69
CA GLY A 85 -3.47 -0.64 -7.70
C GLY A 85 -4.95 -0.71 -7.33
N GLU A 86 -5.66 -1.69 -7.87
CA GLU A 86 -7.06 -1.93 -7.53
C GLU A 86 -7.24 -2.29 -6.05
N LYS A 87 -6.40 -3.18 -5.53
CA LYS A 87 -6.40 -3.53 -4.10
C LYS A 87 -6.13 -2.34 -3.20
N TYR A 88 -5.20 -1.47 -3.61
CA TYR A 88 -4.92 -0.24 -2.87
C TYR A 88 -6.15 0.66 -2.77
N GLU A 89 -6.81 0.90 -3.89
CA GLU A 89 -7.98 1.77 -3.94
C GLU A 89 -9.11 1.25 -3.04
N ILE A 90 -9.43 -0.03 -3.18
CA ILE A 90 -10.46 -0.68 -2.36
C ILE A 90 -10.08 -0.65 -0.88
N GLY A 91 -8.84 -0.98 -0.56
CA GLY A 91 -8.36 -1.02 0.82
C GLY A 91 -8.40 0.34 1.48
N LEU A 92 -7.98 1.39 0.80
CA LEU A 92 -8.02 2.75 1.35
C LEU A 92 -9.45 3.20 1.60
N LYS A 93 -10.34 3.01 0.64
CA LYS A 93 -11.76 3.38 0.79
C LYS A 93 -12.43 2.66 1.96
N SER A 94 -12.10 1.39 2.17
CA SER A 94 -12.67 0.60 3.27
C SER A 94 -12.24 1.08 4.67
N CYS A 95 -11.11 1.78 4.77
CA CYS A 95 -10.59 2.31 6.04
C CYS A 95 -11.16 3.68 6.40
N LEU A 96 -11.85 4.37 5.49
CA LEU A 96 -12.37 5.70 5.73
C LEU A 96 -13.77 5.61 6.37
N LEU A 97 -13.95 6.28 7.50
CA LEU A 97 -15.26 6.39 8.15
C LEU A 97 -16.19 7.32 7.38
N TYR A 98 -15.63 8.36 6.79
CA TYR A 98 -16.35 9.37 6.07
C TYR A 98 -15.56 9.79 4.85
N THR A 99 -16.18 9.73 3.68
CA THR A 99 -15.56 10.15 2.43
C THR A 99 -16.35 11.27 1.79
N SER A 100 -15.63 12.22 1.18
CA SER A 100 -16.21 13.24 0.31
C SER A 100 -15.95 12.87 -1.14
N ASP A 101 -16.49 13.65 -2.07
CA ASP A 101 -16.19 13.48 -3.49
C ASP A 101 -14.71 13.56 -3.80
N ALA A 102 -13.97 14.37 -3.02
CA ALA A 102 -12.51 14.46 -3.16
C ALA A 102 -11.79 13.17 -2.77
N ALA A 103 -12.35 12.38 -1.85
CA ALA A 103 -11.75 11.10 -1.45
C ALA A 103 -11.91 10.01 -2.51
N ASP A 104 -12.81 10.19 -3.46
CA ASP A 104 -13.03 9.25 -4.55
C ASP A 104 -12.14 9.54 -5.77
N ASP A 105 -11.44 10.67 -5.77
CA ASP A 105 -10.57 11.09 -6.85
C ASP A 105 -9.17 10.53 -6.68
N TYR A 106 -8.88 9.43 -7.39
CA TYR A 106 -7.55 8.84 -7.46
C TYR A 106 -6.93 9.14 -8.82
N ILE A 107 -5.63 9.48 -8.80
CA ILE A 107 -4.86 9.71 -10.02
C ILE A 107 -4.13 8.41 -10.38
N ARG A 108 -4.38 7.92 -11.56
CA ARG A 108 -3.77 6.70 -12.10
C ARG A 108 -2.72 7.02 -13.17
#